data_155012513054d09178e02a68f466adab
#
_entry.id   155012513054d09178e02a68f466adab
#
_cell.length_a   1.000
_cell.length_b   1.000
_cell.length_c   1.000
_cell.angle_alpha   90.00
_cell.angle_beta   90.00
_cell.angle_gamma   90.00
#
_symmetry.space_group_name_H-M   'P 1'
#
loop_
_entity.id
_entity.type
_entity.pdbx_description
1 polymer ?
#
loop_
_entity_poly.entity_id
_entity_poly.type
_entity_poly.pdbx_seq_one_letter_code
_entity_poly.pdbx_strand_id
1 'polypeptide(L)'
;MEENELISVDNNNAVEYTDDNIRHLSDMEHVRTRPGMYIGRLGDGAHAEDGIYVLLKEVIDNSIDEFKMQAGKKIEITVEENLRVSVRDYGRGIPQGKLVEAVSVLNTGGKYDSKAFKKSVGLNGVGVKAVNALSSRFEVRSYRDGKVRIATFSKGNLQTDVTQDTEEDNGTFIFFEPDNTLFVNYCFKPEFIETMLRNYTYLNTGLAIIYNGHRILSRNGLVDLLNDNMTATGLYPIVHLKGEDIEIAFTHTGQYGEEYYSFVNGQHTTQGGTHQSAFKEHIARTIKEFFNKNMDYTDIRNGLVAAIAVNVEEPIFESQTKTKLGSTNMTPGGVTVNKYVGDFIKLEVDNFLHKNADVAEVMQQKIQESEKERKAIAGVTKLARERAKKAKLHNRKLRD
;
A
#
# COMPACT_ATOMS: atom_id res chain seq x y z
N MET A 1 15.11 -72.92 -2.69
CA MET A 1 13.77 -72.53 -2.21
C MET A 1 13.99 -71.42 -1.22
N GLU A 2 13.92 -70.20 -1.69
CA GLU A 2 13.96 -68.97 -0.86
C GLU A 2 12.54 -68.39 -0.88
N GLU A 3 11.92 -68.38 0.31
CA GLU A 3 10.62 -67.81 0.55
C GLU A 3 10.74 -66.26 0.51
N ASN A 4 10.05 -65.62 -0.42
CA ASN A 4 9.83 -64.21 -0.46
C ASN A 4 8.79 -63.85 0.61
N GLU A 5 9.21 -63.26 1.74
CA GLU A 5 8.34 -62.57 2.66
C GLU A 5 7.85 -61.26 2.00
N LEU A 6 6.58 -61.25 1.59
CA LEU A 6 5.85 -60.03 1.20
C LEU A 6 5.59 -59.20 2.47
N ILE A 7 6.32 -58.09 2.62
CA ILE A 7 6.01 -57.06 3.61
C ILE A 7 4.68 -56.43 3.22
N SER A 8 3.62 -56.78 3.93
CA SER A 8 2.34 -56.08 3.85
C SER A 8 2.48 -54.68 4.46
N VAL A 9 2.49 -53.70 3.61
CA VAL A 9 2.36 -52.27 4.04
C VAL A 9 0.90 -52.05 4.44
N ASP A 10 0.66 -51.98 5.76
CA ASP A 10 -0.62 -51.59 6.33
C ASP A 10 -0.92 -50.14 5.96
N ASN A 11 -1.66 -49.94 4.89
CA ASN A 11 -2.18 -48.64 4.40
C ASN A 11 -3.55 -48.37 5.05
N ASN A 12 -3.66 -48.31 6.37
CA ASN A 12 -4.90 -47.99 7.08
C ASN A 12 -4.73 -46.78 8.02
N ASN A 13 -4.30 -45.63 7.49
CA ASN A 13 -4.52 -44.32 8.10
C ASN A 13 -5.27 -43.41 7.14
N ALA A 14 -6.33 -43.89 6.51
CA ALA A 14 -7.32 -43.03 5.93
C ALA A 14 -8.05 -42.32 7.08
N VAL A 15 -7.78 -41.04 7.27
CA VAL A 15 -8.55 -40.22 8.22
C VAL A 15 -10.02 -40.29 7.79
N GLU A 16 -10.85 -40.98 8.59
CA GLU A 16 -12.26 -41.13 8.33
C GLU A 16 -12.93 -39.73 8.35
N TYR A 17 -13.47 -39.28 7.23
CA TYR A 17 -14.17 -38.01 7.12
C TYR A 17 -15.63 -38.22 7.53
N THR A 18 -15.94 -37.87 8.77
CA THR A 18 -17.27 -38.04 9.37
C THR A 18 -17.88 -36.67 9.69
N ASP A 19 -19.16 -36.64 10.07
CA ASP A 19 -19.88 -35.45 10.51
C ASP A 19 -19.16 -34.72 11.67
N ASP A 20 -18.47 -35.45 12.54
CA ASP A 20 -17.68 -34.90 13.66
C ASP A 20 -16.47 -34.08 13.20
N ASN A 21 -16.04 -34.23 11.96
CA ASN A 21 -14.96 -33.43 11.37
C ASN A 21 -15.44 -32.07 10.88
N ILE A 22 -16.76 -31.85 10.79
CA ILE A 22 -17.38 -30.60 10.36
C ILE A 22 -17.74 -29.78 11.59
N ARG A 23 -16.98 -28.72 11.85
CA ARG A 23 -17.25 -27.81 12.97
C ARG A 23 -17.35 -26.37 12.52
N HIS A 24 -18.23 -25.61 13.18
CA HIS A 24 -18.31 -24.16 13.04
C HIS A 24 -17.24 -23.51 13.92
N LEU A 25 -16.52 -22.54 13.38
CA LEU A 25 -15.56 -21.72 14.13
C LEU A 25 -16.22 -20.38 14.45
N SER A 26 -15.98 -19.84 15.64
CA SER A 26 -16.29 -18.45 15.92
C SER A 26 -15.42 -17.51 15.07
N ASP A 27 -15.84 -16.24 14.91
CA ASP A 27 -15.11 -15.22 14.15
C ASP A 27 -13.62 -15.15 14.52
N MET A 28 -13.33 -15.09 15.82
CA MET A 28 -11.96 -14.98 16.32
C MET A 28 -11.14 -16.26 16.09
N GLU A 29 -11.76 -17.43 16.29
CA GLU A 29 -11.13 -18.72 15.98
C GLU A 29 -10.83 -18.87 14.50
N HIS A 30 -11.73 -18.42 13.61
CA HIS A 30 -11.52 -18.46 12.17
C HIS A 30 -10.32 -17.59 11.78
N VAL A 31 -10.24 -16.35 12.29
CA VAL A 31 -9.10 -15.45 12.04
C VAL A 31 -7.78 -16.10 12.48
N ARG A 32 -7.76 -16.72 13.66
CA ARG A 32 -6.56 -17.38 14.18
C ARG A 32 -6.18 -18.65 13.41
N THR A 33 -7.17 -19.39 12.91
CA THR A 33 -6.97 -20.62 12.13
C THR A 33 -6.52 -20.33 10.70
N ARG A 34 -6.96 -19.23 10.12
CA ARG A 34 -6.69 -18.82 8.74
C ARG A 34 -6.18 -17.38 8.64
N PRO A 35 -5.11 -16.99 9.37
CA PRO A 35 -4.64 -15.61 9.42
C PRO A 35 -4.27 -15.06 8.05
N GLY A 36 -3.77 -15.91 7.14
CA GLY A 36 -3.41 -15.53 5.78
C GLY A 36 -4.53 -14.91 4.95
N MET A 37 -5.80 -15.22 5.26
CA MET A 37 -6.97 -14.63 4.59
C MET A 37 -7.17 -13.15 4.99
N TYR A 38 -6.65 -12.73 6.15
CA TYR A 38 -6.88 -11.42 6.75
C TYR A 38 -5.67 -10.50 6.65
N ILE A 39 -4.47 -11.05 6.81
CA ILE A 39 -3.24 -10.26 6.88
C ILE A 39 -2.16 -10.72 5.89
N GLY A 40 -2.49 -11.67 5.00
CA GLY A 40 -1.50 -12.23 4.09
C GLY A 40 -0.46 -13.10 4.82
N ARG A 41 0.80 -13.00 4.44
CA ARG A 41 1.89 -13.78 5.01
C ARG A 41 2.12 -13.40 6.48
N LEU A 42 2.21 -14.37 7.39
CA LEU A 42 2.56 -14.09 8.79
C LEU A 42 3.93 -13.41 8.91
N GLY A 43 4.98 -14.10 8.51
CA GLY A 43 6.35 -13.59 8.57
C GLY A 43 6.88 -13.35 9.99
N ASP A 44 8.15 -12.93 10.06
CA ASP A 44 8.85 -12.59 11.29
C ASP A 44 9.23 -11.08 11.39
N GLY A 45 8.77 -10.27 10.45
CA GLY A 45 9.10 -8.85 10.33
C GLY A 45 10.32 -8.56 9.48
N ALA A 46 10.92 -9.57 8.84
CA ALA A 46 12.07 -9.38 7.96
C ALA A 46 11.70 -8.65 6.65
N HIS A 47 10.42 -8.64 6.28
CA HIS A 47 9.91 -7.99 5.08
C HIS A 47 8.78 -7.01 5.41
N ALA A 48 8.73 -5.89 4.70
CA ALA A 48 7.73 -4.83 4.91
C ALA A 48 6.27 -5.27 4.67
N GLU A 49 6.05 -6.41 4.00
CA GLU A 49 4.74 -7.00 3.72
C GLU A 49 4.34 -8.09 4.74
N ASP A 50 5.15 -8.33 5.77
CA ASP A 50 4.83 -9.33 6.80
C ASP A 50 3.63 -8.89 7.64
N GLY A 51 2.87 -9.87 8.10
CA GLY A 51 1.58 -9.65 8.75
C GLY A 51 1.62 -8.73 9.95
N ILE A 52 2.72 -8.66 10.71
CA ILE A 52 2.86 -7.72 11.83
C ILE A 52 2.71 -6.25 11.37
N TYR A 53 3.23 -5.90 10.19
CA TYR A 53 3.07 -4.55 9.63
C TYR A 53 1.65 -4.32 9.11
N VAL A 54 0.97 -5.38 8.62
CA VAL A 54 -0.45 -5.30 8.27
C VAL A 54 -1.30 -5.03 9.50
N LEU A 55 -1.00 -5.66 10.66
CA LEU A 55 -1.69 -5.35 11.92
C LEU A 55 -1.53 -3.87 12.30
N LEU A 56 -0.30 -3.35 12.27
CA LEU A 56 -0.03 -1.94 12.55
C LEU A 56 -0.80 -1.02 11.58
N LYS A 57 -0.77 -1.34 10.30
CA LYS A 57 -1.44 -0.59 9.24
C LYS A 57 -2.95 -0.51 9.45
N GLU A 58 -3.62 -1.61 9.81
CA GLU A 58 -5.06 -1.64 10.06
C GLU A 58 -5.47 -0.73 11.24
N VAL A 59 -4.60 -0.58 12.23
CA VAL A 59 -4.85 0.36 13.34
C VAL A 59 -4.65 1.81 12.87
N ILE A 60 -3.57 2.10 12.16
CA ILE A 60 -3.28 3.45 11.66
C ILE A 60 -4.34 3.90 10.65
N ASP A 61 -4.80 3.02 9.74
CA ASP A 61 -5.83 3.34 8.75
C ASP A 61 -7.12 3.86 9.40
N ASN A 62 -7.50 3.35 10.57
CA ASN A 62 -8.67 3.86 11.30
C ASN A 62 -8.42 5.28 11.83
N SER A 63 -7.22 5.57 12.31
CA SER A 63 -6.82 6.91 12.77
C SER A 63 -6.73 7.92 11.60
N ILE A 64 -6.27 7.46 10.42
CA ILE A 64 -6.25 8.25 9.18
C ILE A 64 -7.67 8.59 8.72
N ASP A 65 -8.61 7.66 8.84
CA ASP A 65 -10.01 7.93 8.50
C ASP A 65 -10.61 9.04 9.38
N GLU A 66 -10.26 9.10 10.67
CA GLU A 66 -10.66 10.20 11.55
C GLU A 66 -10.07 11.54 11.08
N PHE A 67 -8.79 11.56 10.69
CA PHE A 67 -8.16 12.76 10.11
C PHE A 67 -8.88 13.23 8.83
N LYS A 68 -9.20 12.30 7.91
CA LYS A 68 -9.95 12.60 6.67
C LYS A 68 -11.34 13.16 6.97
N MET A 69 -11.95 12.75 8.07
CA MET A 69 -13.21 13.31 8.58
C MET A 69 -13.02 14.63 9.33
N GLN A 70 -11.84 15.25 9.25
CA GLN A 70 -11.45 16.48 9.92
C GLN A 70 -11.53 16.40 11.46
N ALA A 71 -11.47 15.21 12.00
CA ALA A 71 -11.42 14.94 13.43
C ALA A 71 -9.99 14.55 13.83
N GLY A 72 -9.31 15.44 14.58
CA GLY A 72 -7.92 15.26 14.99
C GLY A 72 -6.92 15.62 13.87
N LYS A 73 -5.70 15.97 14.28
CA LYS A 73 -4.59 16.33 13.37
C LYS A 73 -3.27 15.68 13.78
N LYS A 74 -3.32 14.81 14.77
CA LYS A 74 -2.15 14.17 15.36
C LYS A 74 -2.45 12.69 15.61
N ILE A 75 -1.47 11.84 15.32
CA ILE A 75 -1.45 10.41 15.68
C ILE A 75 -0.12 10.16 16.41
N GLU A 76 -0.18 9.51 17.55
CA GLU A 76 1.00 9.10 18.32
C GLU A 76 1.16 7.59 18.22
N ILE A 77 2.36 7.15 17.86
CA ILE A 77 2.68 5.73 17.67
C ILE A 77 3.93 5.44 18.46
N THR A 78 3.85 4.44 19.34
CA THR A 78 4.99 3.95 20.10
C THR A 78 5.18 2.47 19.83
N VAL A 79 6.41 2.09 19.52
CA VAL A 79 6.83 0.70 19.37
C VAL A 79 7.88 0.40 20.43
N GLU A 80 7.50 -0.41 21.41
CA GLU A 80 8.34 -0.76 22.54
C GLU A 80 9.08 -2.07 22.26
N GLU A 81 10.39 -2.08 22.51
CA GLU A 81 11.27 -3.26 22.37
C GLU A 81 11.17 -3.91 20.97
N ASN A 82 10.63 -3.18 19.96
CA ASN A 82 10.30 -3.70 18.63
C ASN A 82 9.28 -4.88 18.63
N LEU A 83 8.47 -4.99 19.67
CA LEU A 83 7.54 -6.11 19.90
C LEU A 83 6.11 -5.64 20.19
N ARG A 84 5.93 -4.50 20.80
CA ARG A 84 4.64 -3.98 21.26
C ARG A 84 4.34 -2.66 20.62
N VAL A 85 3.09 -2.46 20.25
CA VAL A 85 2.67 -1.25 19.55
C VAL A 85 1.54 -0.58 20.29
N SER A 86 1.63 0.76 20.43
CA SER A 86 0.48 1.59 20.80
C SER A 86 0.26 2.67 19.75
N VAL A 87 -1.01 2.96 19.47
CA VAL A 87 -1.45 4.02 18.56
C VAL A 87 -2.53 4.83 19.25
N ARG A 88 -2.36 6.15 19.35
CA ARG A 88 -3.33 7.10 19.88
C ARG A 88 -3.68 8.13 18.82
N ASP A 89 -4.95 8.21 18.46
CA ASP A 89 -5.50 9.33 17.69
C ASP A 89 -6.29 10.28 18.60
N TYR A 90 -6.56 11.46 18.06
CA TYR A 90 -7.32 12.51 18.71
C TYR A 90 -8.58 12.84 17.91
N GLY A 91 -9.20 11.77 17.35
CA GLY A 91 -10.45 11.83 16.63
C GLY A 91 -11.68 11.87 17.54
N ARG A 92 -12.80 11.40 17.01
CA ARG A 92 -14.09 11.42 17.75
C ARG A 92 -14.21 10.33 18.82
N GLY A 93 -13.36 9.33 18.78
CA GLY A 93 -13.46 8.10 19.57
C GLY A 93 -14.55 7.14 19.06
N ILE A 94 -14.38 5.87 19.32
CA ILE A 94 -15.37 4.83 19.00
C ILE A 94 -16.60 5.03 19.88
N PRO A 95 -17.84 4.93 19.35
CA PRO A 95 -19.04 4.97 20.18
C PRO A 95 -18.97 3.97 21.33
N GLN A 96 -18.99 4.45 22.58
CA GLN A 96 -18.66 3.62 23.74
C GLN A 96 -19.60 2.43 23.91
N GLY A 97 -20.89 2.59 23.61
CA GLY A 97 -21.86 1.49 23.68
C GLY A 97 -21.58 0.31 22.75
N LYS A 98 -20.74 0.52 21.72
CA LYS A 98 -20.38 -0.49 20.72
C LYS A 98 -18.88 -0.84 20.69
N LEU A 99 -18.10 -0.39 21.70
CA LEU A 99 -16.65 -0.55 21.70
C LEU A 99 -16.19 -2.01 21.55
N VAL A 100 -16.72 -2.89 22.38
CA VAL A 100 -16.38 -4.32 22.37
C VAL A 100 -16.74 -4.95 21.03
N GLU A 101 -17.97 -4.76 20.54
CA GLU A 101 -18.41 -5.30 19.26
C GLU A 101 -17.57 -4.77 18.10
N ALA A 102 -17.23 -3.46 18.12
CA ALA A 102 -16.45 -2.82 17.07
C ALA A 102 -15.05 -3.43 16.89
N VAL A 103 -14.48 -4.07 17.91
CA VAL A 103 -13.12 -4.66 17.86
C VAL A 103 -13.10 -6.19 17.96
N SER A 104 -14.25 -6.84 18.14
CA SER A 104 -14.30 -8.30 18.35
C SER A 104 -15.33 -9.05 17.48
N VAL A 105 -16.25 -8.37 16.80
CA VAL A 105 -17.25 -9.02 15.94
C VAL A 105 -16.98 -8.66 14.49
N LEU A 106 -16.76 -9.66 13.62
CA LEU A 106 -16.56 -9.44 12.19
C LEU A 106 -17.79 -8.77 11.57
N ASN A 107 -17.55 -8.08 10.47
CA ASN A 107 -18.60 -7.38 9.72
C ASN A 107 -19.37 -6.33 10.58
N THR A 108 -18.76 -5.82 11.63
CA THR A 108 -19.28 -4.73 12.45
C THR A 108 -18.47 -3.47 12.20
N GLY A 109 -19.12 -2.36 11.85
CA GLY A 109 -18.42 -1.09 11.62
C GLY A 109 -19.38 0.02 11.25
N GLY A 110 -18.99 1.27 11.50
CA GLY A 110 -19.77 2.46 11.16
C GLY A 110 -19.56 2.96 9.72
N LYS A 111 -18.82 2.20 8.89
CA LYS A 111 -18.41 2.64 7.53
C LYS A 111 -19.35 2.14 6.42
N TYR A 112 -20.25 1.21 6.71
CA TYR A 112 -21.13 0.58 5.71
C TYR A 112 -22.13 1.53 5.07
N ASP A 113 -22.73 2.43 5.85
CA ASP A 113 -23.86 3.29 5.40
C ASP A 113 -23.45 4.74 5.15
N SER A 114 -22.18 5.10 5.35
CA SER A 114 -21.74 6.49 5.26
C SER A 114 -21.10 6.80 3.91
N LYS A 115 -21.71 7.73 3.16
CA LYS A 115 -21.10 8.28 1.92
C LYS A 115 -19.68 8.82 2.14
N ALA A 116 -19.35 9.28 3.36
CA ALA A 116 -18.05 9.83 3.71
C ALA A 116 -16.92 8.79 3.72
N PHE A 117 -17.24 7.51 3.92
CA PHE A 117 -16.26 6.44 3.97
C PHE A 117 -16.17 5.59 2.70
N LYS A 118 -16.93 5.89 1.65
CA LYS A 118 -16.95 5.11 0.40
C LYS A 118 -15.56 4.97 -0.27
N LYS A 119 -14.66 5.92 0.01
CA LYS A 119 -13.26 5.95 -0.46
C LYS A 119 -12.26 5.55 0.63
N SER A 120 -12.72 4.95 1.74
CA SER A 120 -11.86 4.34 2.75
C SER A 120 -11.36 2.98 2.28
N VAL A 121 -10.24 2.51 2.82
CA VAL A 121 -9.70 1.17 2.53
C VAL A 121 -10.27 0.12 3.48
N GLY A 122 -10.64 0.52 4.69
CA GLY A 122 -11.15 -0.34 5.75
C GLY A 122 -12.65 -0.66 5.65
N LEU A 123 -13.20 -0.88 4.44
CA LEU A 123 -14.64 -1.07 4.22
C LEU A 123 -15.18 -2.39 4.78
N ASN A 124 -14.36 -3.44 4.83
CA ASN A 124 -14.82 -4.79 5.17
C ASN A 124 -15.07 -5.01 6.67
N GLY A 125 -14.75 -4.03 7.53
CA GLY A 125 -14.99 -4.12 8.97
C GLY A 125 -14.25 -5.27 9.67
N VAL A 126 -13.12 -5.74 9.12
CA VAL A 126 -12.36 -6.90 9.62
C VAL A 126 -11.01 -6.55 10.23
N GLY A 127 -10.38 -5.43 9.82
CA GLY A 127 -8.99 -5.12 10.13
C GLY A 127 -8.65 -5.16 11.62
N VAL A 128 -9.25 -4.28 12.43
CA VAL A 128 -8.96 -4.21 13.87
C VAL A 128 -9.34 -5.50 14.61
N LYS A 129 -10.30 -6.28 14.10
CA LYS A 129 -10.67 -7.59 14.66
C LYS A 129 -9.58 -8.61 14.43
N ALA A 130 -8.93 -8.54 13.26
CA ALA A 130 -7.75 -9.37 12.98
C ALA A 130 -6.60 -9.00 13.93
N VAL A 131 -6.37 -7.71 14.19
CA VAL A 131 -5.37 -7.26 15.18
C VAL A 131 -5.68 -7.86 16.55
N ASN A 132 -6.91 -7.75 17.02
CA ASN A 132 -7.34 -8.32 18.30
C ASN A 132 -7.15 -9.85 18.36
N ALA A 133 -7.68 -10.58 17.36
CA ALA A 133 -7.61 -12.02 17.31
C ALA A 133 -6.17 -12.58 17.26
N LEU A 134 -5.26 -11.87 16.57
CA LEU A 134 -3.88 -12.29 16.33
C LEU A 134 -2.88 -11.74 17.36
N SER A 135 -3.37 -11.09 18.42
CA SER A 135 -2.54 -10.55 19.50
C SER A 135 -2.67 -11.37 20.77
N SER A 136 -1.56 -11.61 21.45
CA SER A 136 -1.51 -12.19 22.80
C SER A 136 -2.13 -11.23 23.82
N ARG A 137 -1.94 -9.93 23.60
CA ARG A 137 -2.54 -8.84 24.36
C ARG A 137 -3.04 -7.75 23.42
N PHE A 138 -4.29 -7.37 23.59
CA PHE A 138 -4.92 -6.27 22.88
C PHE A 138 -5.71 -5.42 23.88
N GLU A 139 -5.57 -4.10 23.75
CA GLU A 139 -6.29 -3.14 24.58
C GLU A 139 -6.83 -2.02 23.69
N VAL A 140 -8.08 -1.66 23.88
CA VAL A 140 -8.70 -0.50 23.23
C VAL A 140 -9.26 0.42 24.28
N ARG A 141 -9.00 1.72 24.13
CA ARG A 141 -9.61 2.79 24.92
C ARG A 141 -10.32 3.75 23.98
N SER A 142 -11.57 4.03 24.27
CA SER A 142 -12.31 5.08 23.59
C SER A 142 -12.57 6.23 24.55
N TYR A 143 -11.99 7.37 24.26
CA TYR A 143 -12.15 8.63 24.98
C TYR A 143 -13.23 9.44 24.29
N ARG A 144 -14.34 9.69 24.98
CA ARG A 144 -15.45 10.41 24.41
C ARG A 144 -16.33 11.06 25.48
N ASP A 145 -16.62 12.34 25.29
CA ASP A 145 -17.57 13.10 26.11
C ASP A 145 -17.25 13.04 27.62
N GLY A 146 -15.95 13.18 27.99
CA GLY A 146 -15.47 13.17 29.38
C GLY A 146 -15.43 11.79 30.04
N LYS A 147 -15.59 10.73 29.25
CA LYS A 147 -15.51 9.33 29.70
C LYS A 147 -14.52 8.53 28.86
N VAL A 148 -13.87 7.54 29.49
CA VAL A 148 -13.09 6.53 28.79
C VAL A 148 -13.68 5.16 29.07
N ARG A 149 -13.96 4.38 28.01
CA ARG A 149 -14.25 2.94 28.10
C ARG A 149 -13.01 2.19 27.65
N ILE A 150 -12.58 1.25 28.47
CA ILE A 150 -11.38 0.45 28.31
C ILE A 150 -11.79 -1.02 28.21
N ALA A 151 -11.43 -1.69 27.12
CA ALA A 151 -11.62 -3.12 26.97
C ALA A 151 -10.28 -3.80 26.65
N THR A 152 -9.99 -4.89 27.34
CA THR A 152 -8.78 -5.69 27.13
C THR A 152 -9.14 -7.09 26.65
N PHE A 153 -8.27 -7.63 25.78
CA PHE A 153 -8.48 -8.94 25.18
C PHE A 153 -7.18 -9.73 25.16
N SER A 154 -7.31 -11.05 25.12
CA SER A 154 -6.22 -11.97 24.81
C SER A 154 -6.70 -12.91 23.71
N LYS A 155 -6.01 -12.91 22.56
CA LYS A 155 -6.33 -13.79 21.43
C LYS A 155 -7.79 -13.69 20.98
N GLY A 156 -8.33 -12.45 20.98
CA GLY A 156 -9.71 -12.17 20.62
C GLY A 156 -10.75 -12.35 21.75
N ASN A 157 -10.35 -12.91 22.90
CA ASN A 157 -11.24 -13.16 24.04
C ASN A 157 -11.22 -11.98 25.01
N LEU A 158 -12.39 -11.43 25.31
CA LEU A 158 -12.54 -10.30 26.24
C LEU A 158 -12.08 -10.73 27.66
N GLN A 159 -11.23 -9.88 28.26
CA GLN A 159 -10.73 -10.06 29.63
C GLN A 159 -11.36 -9.07 30.61
N THR A 160 -11.36 -7.80 30.25
CA THR A 160 -11.93 -6.73 31.08
C THR A 160 -12.67 -5.72 30.22
N ASP A 161 -13.69 -5.08 30.80
CA ASP A 161 -14.46 -4.00 30.18
C ASP A 161 -14.92 -3.04 31.28
N VAL A 162 -14.35 -1.85 31.32
CA VAL A 162 -14.61 -0.85 32.35
C VAL A 162 -14.81 0.52 31.74
N THR A 163 -15.65 1.35 32.40
CA THR A 163 -15.86 2.74 32.02
C THR A 163 -15.60 3.63 33.24
N GLN A 164 -14.90 4.73 33.02
CA GLN A 164 -14.57 5.71 34.04
C GLN A 164 -14.57 7.14 33.48
N ASP A 165 -14.63 8.13 34.34
CA ASP A 165 -14.48 9.53 33.94
C ASP A 165 -13.03 9.83 33.58
N THR A 166 -12.82 10.80 32.68
CA THR A 166 -11.49 11.21 32.21
C THR A 166 -11.47 12.69 31.81
N GLU A 167 -10.32 13.32 31.95
CA GLU A 167 -10.05 14.67 31.44
C GLU A 167 -9.29 14.64 30.09
N GLU A 168 -8.98 13.44 29.59
CA GLU A 168 -8.27 13.25 28.32
C GLU A 168 -9.15 13.68 27.14
N ASP A 169 -8.49 14.24 26.11
CA ASP A 169 -9.14 14.60 24.86
C ASP A 169 -9.78 13.36 24.17
N ASN A 170 -10.88 13.62 23.46
CA ASN A 170 -11.53 12.59 22.66
C ASN A 170 -10.56 11.88 21.70
N GLY A 171 -10.85 10.64 21.36
CA GLY A 171 -10.08 9.85 20.40
C GLY A 171 -10.01 8.38 20.78
N THR A 172 -9.15 7.63 20.09
CA THR A 172 -8.99 6.19 20.30
C THR A 172 -7.53 5.87 20.62
N PHE A 173 -7.32 5.00 21.60
CA PHE A 173 -6.04 4.38 21.88
C PHE A 173 -6.15 2.88 21.66
N ILE A 174 -5.20 2.31 20.93
CA ILE A 174 -5.06 0.87 20.73
C ILE A 174 -3.64 0.46 21.10
N PHE A 175 -3.53 -0.55 21.94
CA PHE A 175 -2.29 -1.26 22.22
C PHE A 175 -2.44 -2.70 21.75
N PHE A 176 -1.40 -3.25 21.13
CA PHE A 176 -1.36 -4.66 20.79
C PHE A 176 0.05 -5.25 20.84
N GLU A 177 0.11 -6.52 21.18
CA GLU A 177 1.29 -7.36 21.14
C GLU A 177 0.97 -8.59 20.30
N PRO A 178 1.52 -8.74 19.09
CA PRO A 178 1.29 -9.92 18.25
C PRO A 178 1.56 -11.23 19.00
N ASP A 179 0.73 -12.24 18.73
CA ASP A 179 0.87 -13.54 19.40
C ASP A 179 2.10 -14.30 18.89
N ASN A 180 3.10 -14.48 19.73
CA ASN A 180 4.36 -15.15 19.41
C ASN A 180 4.21 -16.65 19.06
N THR A 181 3.05 -17.24 19.33
CA THR A 181 2.74 -18.61 18.87
C THR A 181 2.37 -18.66 17.38
N LEU A 182 1.98 -17.51 16.80
CA LEU A 182 1.68 -17.36 15.38
C LEU A 182 2.82 -16.64 14.65
N PHE A 183 3.34 -15.57 15.24
CA PHE A 183 4.45 -14.78 14.70
C PHE A 183 5.74 -15.17 15.41
N VAL A 184 6.34 -16.28 14.97
CA VAL A 184 7.51 -16.84 15.65
C VAL A 184 8.73 -15.92 15.46
N ASN A 185 9.38 -15.53 16.58
CA ASN A 185 10.57 -14.70 16.61
C ASN A 185 10.42 -13.36 15.85
N TYR A 186 9.21 -12.80 15.83
CA TYR A 186 8.96 -11.56 15.13
C TYR A 186 9.69 -10.36 15.77
N CYS A 187 10.03 -9.39 14.94
CA CYS A 187 10.60 -8.12 15.37
C CYS A 187 10.21 -7.02 14.39
N PHE A 188 9.62 -5.94 14.89
CA PHE A 188 9.36 -4.76 14.09
C PHE A 188 10.67 -4.05 13.72
N LYS A 189 10.90 -3.80 12.44
CA LYS A 189 12.04 -3.01 11.96
C LYS A 189 11.64 -1.53 11.84
N PRO A 190 12.32 -0.63 12.56
CA PRO A 190 11.97 0.79 12.54
C PRO A 190 11.94 1.40 11.14
N GLU A 191 12.84 1.00 10.25
CA GLU A 191 12.92 1.50 8.87
C GLU A 191 11.67 1.22 8.04
N PHE A 192 11.02 0.06 8.22
CA PHE A 192 9.78 -0.26 7.51
C PHE A 192 8.60 0.53 8.06
N ILE A 193 8.56 0.71 9.40
CA ILE A 193 7.54 1.54 10.03
C ILE A 193 7.70 2.99 9.58
N GLU A 194 8.90 3.55 9.66
CA GLU A 194 9.15 4.93 9.28
C GLU A 194 8.77 5.21 7.81
N THR A 195 9.13 4.33 6.91
CA THR A 195 8.74 4.41 5.49
C THR A 195 7.22 4.41 5.33
N MET A 196 6.52 3.52 6.04
CA MET A 196 5.05 3.48 6.04
C MET A 196 4.46 4.79 6.56
N LEU A 197 4.96 5.31 7.68
CA LEU A 197 4.45 6.53 8.30
C LEU A 197 4.70 7.78 7.45
N ARG A 198 5.86 7.86 6.78
CA ARG A 198 6.14 8.93 5.82
C ARG A 198 5.14 8.91 4.66
N ASN A 199 4.85 7.73 4.10
CA ASN A 199 3.83 7.59 3.05
C ASN A 199 2.46 8.13 3.50
N TYR A 200 2.03 7.84 4.72
CA TYR A 200 0.79 8.40 5.26
C TYR A 200 0.83 9.94 5.33
N THR A 201 1.96 10.54 5.74
CA THR A 201 2.07 12.00 5.81
C THR A 201 2.11 12.65 4.43
N TYR A 202 2.72 12.04 3.42
CA TYR A 202 2.70 12.54 2.04
C TYR A 202 1.29 12.56 1.44
N LEU A 203 0.45 11.58 1.79
CA LEU A 203 -0.91 11.47 1.30
C LEU A 203 -1.93 12.27 2.13
N ASN A 204 -1.55 12.72 3.33
CA ASN A 204 -2.40 13.45 4.26
C ASN A 204 -1.66 14.69 4.77
N THR A 205 -1.50 15.67 3.91
CA THR A 205 -0.78 16.92 4.23
C THR A 205 -1.38 17.61 5.45
N GLY A 206 -0.52 18.01 6.39
CA GLY A 206 -0.93 18.63 7.64
C GLY A 206 -1.22 17.65 8.78
N LEU A 207 -1.28 16.34 8.54
CA LEU A 207 -1.29 15.34 9.58
C LEU A 207 0.09 15.22 10.22
N ALA A 208 0.17 15.35 11.54
CA ALA A 208 1.38 15.09 12.31
C ALA A 208 1.35 13.67 12.89
N ILE A 209 2.32 12.85 12.53
CA ILE A 209 2.56 11.54 13.17
C ILE A 209 3.76 11.67 14.11
N ILE A 210 3.57 11.29 15.36
CA ILE A 210 4.64 11.25 16.37
C ILE A 210 5.03 9.78 16.55
N TYR A 211 6.18 9.40 16.05
CA TYR A 211 6.70 8.02 16.13
C TYR A 211 7.85 7.96 17.13
N ASN A 212 7.68 7.23 18.22
CA ASN A 212 8.65 7.15 19.33
C ASN A 212 9.20 8.52 19.75
N GLY A 213 8.32 9.55 19.82
CA GLY A 213 8.68 10.93 20.16
C GLY A 213 9.17 11.77 18.97
N HIS A 214 9.45 11.20 17.82
CA HIS A 214 9.87 11.93 16.63
C HIS A 214 8.68 12.34 15.76
N ARG A 215 8.64 13.62 15.38
CA ARG A 215 7.55 14.14 14.55
C ARG A 215 7.82 13.94 13.06
N ILE A 216 6.90 13.29 12.37
CA ILE A 216 6.85 13.12 10.93
C ILE A 216 5.70 13.94 10.38
N LEU A 217 5.95 14.78 9.38
CA LEU A 217 4.97 15.68 8.78
C LEU A 217 5.41 16.00 7.36
N SER A 218 4.47 15.98 6.41
CA SER A 218 4.67 16.54 5.07
C SER A 218 3.81 17.79 4.87
N ARG A 219 4.37 18.78 4.17
CA ARG A 219 3.69 20.03 3.81
C ARG A 219 3.29 20.06 2.34
N ASN A 220 4.08 19.40 1.50
CA ASN A 220 3.94 19.48 0.03
C ASN A 220 3.51 18.12 -0.58
N GLY A 221 3.13 17.14 0.23
CA GLY A 221 2.54 15.89 -0.23
C GLY A 221 3.43 15.06 -1.15
N LEU A 222 2.95 14.76 -2.35
CA LEU A 222 3.70 13.95 -3.32
C LEU A 222 5.00 14.62 -3.80
N VAL A 223 5.13 15.93 -3.68
CA VAL A 223 6.40 16.64 -3.97
C VAL A 223 7.46 16.27 -2.94
N ASP A 224 7.09 16.25 -1.66
CA ASP A 224 8.01 15.83 -0.59
C ASP A 224 8.37 14.35 -0.76
N LEU A 225 7.41 13.50 -1.13
CA LEU A 225 7.67 12.08 -1.41
C LEU A 225 8.74 11.89 -2.49
N LEU A 226 8.63 12.61 -3.61
CA LEU A 226 9.64 12.50 -4.67
C LEU A 226 10.98 13.05 -4.23
N ASN A 227 11.02 14.22 -3.56
CA ASN A 227 12.27 14.80 -3.06
C ASN A 227 13.01 13.90 -2.07
N ASP A 228 12.27 13.21 -1.18
CA ASP A 228 12.86 12.34 -0.16
C ASP A 228 13.37 11.01 -0.73
N ASN A 229 12.83 10.55 -1.87
CA ASN A 229 13.15 9.25 -2.44
C ASN A 229 14.05 9.31 -3.69
N MET A 230 14.03 10.42 -4.44
CA MET A 230 14.88 10.56 -5.64
C MET A 230 16.37 10.50 -5.29
N THR A 231 17.10 9.66 -5.99
CA THR A 231 18.56 9.54 -5.87
C THR A 231 19.33 10.49 -6.79
N ALA A 232 18.64 11.10 -7.77
CA ALA A 232 19.20 12.06 -8.70
C ALA A 232 18.38 13.34 -8.74
N THR A 233 19.02 14.47 -9.03
CA THR A 233 18.34 15.76 -9.17
C THR A 233 17.43 15.77 -10.40
N GLY A 234 16.22 16.31 -10.22
CA GLY A 234 15.28 16.55 -11.31
C GLY A 234 15.84 17.55 -12.32
N LEU A 235 15.62 17.32 -13.60
CA LEU A 235 16.05 18.21 -14.68
C LEU A 235 15.24 19.51 -14.71
N TYR A 236 14.06 19.49 -14.14
CA TYR A 236 13.16 20.62 -13.94
C TYR A 236 12.40 20.47 -12.62
N PRO A 237 11.80 21.53 -12.06
CA PRO A 237 11.01 21.45 -10.83
C PRO A 237 9.93 20.39 -10.94
N ILE A 238 9.66 19.67 -9.83
CA ILE A 238 8.62 18.64 -9.82
C ILE A 238 7.28 19.26 -10.21
N VAL A 239 6.69 18.75 -11.27
CA VAL A 239 5.34 19.08 -11.69
C VAL A 239 4.36 18.45 -10.73
N HIS A 240 3.48 19.23 -10.12
CA HIS A 240 2.50 18.76 -9.15
C HIS A 240 1.10 19.22 -9.58
N LEU A 241 0.21 18.28 -9.84
CA LEU A 241 -1.13 18.51 -10.33
C LEU A 241 -2.13 17.75 -9.48
N LYS A 242 -3.23 18.41 -9.11
CA LYS A 242 -4.23 17.87 -8.19
C LYS A 242 -5.64 18.08 -8.74
N GLY A 243 -6.41 17.00 -8.78
CA GLY A 243 -7.85 16.99 -9.08
C GLY A 243 -8.65 16.51 -7.87
N GLU A 244 -9.93 16.22 -8.08
CA GLU A 244 -10.84 15.80 -7.00
C GLU A 244 -10.42 14.46 -6.38
N ASP A 245 -10.18 13.44 -7.20
CA ASP A 245 -9.83 12.08 -6.79
C ASP A 245 -8.51 11.59 -7.35
N ILE A 246 -7.66 12.52 -7.77
CA ILE A 246 -6.36 12.23 -8.36
C ILE A 246 -5.35 13.30 -7.98
N GLU A 247 -4.16 12.87 -7.65
CA GLU A 247 -3.00 13.74 -7.45
C GLU A 247 -1.79 13.08 -8.12
N ILE A 248 -1.04 13.84 -8.90
CA ILE A 248 0.17 13.38 -9.56
C ILE A 248 1.33 14.34 -9.31
N ALA A 249 2.52 13.77 -9.17
CA ALA A 249 3.75 14.55 -9.16
C ALA A 249 4.80 13.83 -10.02
N PHE A 250 5.58 14.57 -10.82
CA PHE A 250 6.61 13.96 -11.66
C PHE A 250 7.71 14.93 -12.05
N THR A 251 8.88 14.39 -12.36
CA THR A 251 9.99 15.07 -13.03
C THR A 251 10.80 14.07 -13.83
N HIS A 252 11.67 14.54 -14.72
CA HIS A 252 12.71 13.68 -15.32
C HIS A 252 14.04 13.87 -14.61
N THR A 253 14.83 12.82 -14.57
CA THR A 253 16.21 12.82 -14.09
C THR A 253 17.16 12.42 -15.22
N GLY A 254 18.45 12.63 -15.00
CA GLY A 254 19.50 12.13 -15.92
C GLY A 254 19.72 10.62 -15.89
N GLN A 255 19.08 9.90 -14.97
CA GLN A 255 19.24 8.45 -14.84
C GLN A 255 18.48 7.70 -15.94
N TYR A 256 18.92 6.47 -16.21
CA TYR A 256 18.23 5.56 -17.12
C TYR A 256 17.13 4.79 -16.37
N GLY A 257 16.00 4.59 -17.04
CA GLY A 257 14.87 3.85 -16.50
C GLY A 257 13.71 4.76 -16.08
N GLU A 258 12.76 4.19 -15.38
CA GLU A 258 11.54 4.87 -14.90
C GLU A 258 11.22 4.40 -13.48
N GLU A 259 10.79 5.31 -12.61
CA GLU A 259 10.46 5.03 -11.21
C GLU A 259 9.07 5.54 -10.88
N TYR A 260 8.27 4.73 -10.18
CA TYR A 260 6.89 5.04 -9.88
C TYR A 260 6.52 4.72 -8.44
N TYR A 261 5.84 5.67 -7.81
CA TYR A 261 5.18 5.54 -6.52
C TYR A 261 3.67 5.64 -6.74
N SER A 262 2.91 4.60 -6.44
CA SER A 262 1.48 4.60 -6.71
C SER A 262 0.65 4.27 -5.47
N PHE A 263 -0.48 4.97 -5.33
CA PHE A 263 -1.33 4.91 -4.14
C PHE A 263 -2.81 4.86 -4.53
N VAL A 264 -3.58 4.12 -3.74
CA VAL A 264 -5.04 4.04 -3.87
C VAL A 264 -5.66 4.20 -2.48
N ASN A 265 -6.51 5.21 -2.28
CA ASN A 265 -7.19 5.51 -1.01
C ASN A 265 -6.24 5.67 0.19
N GLY A 266 -4.97 6.01 -0.05
CA GLY A 266 -3.94 6.08 0.98
C GLY A 266 -3.09 4.83 1.16
N GLN A 267 -3.33 3.77 0.36
CA GLN A 267 -2.54 2.54 0.36
C GLN A 267 -1.44 2.58 -0.70
N HIS A 268 -0.22 2.27 -0.30
CA HIS A 268 0.90 2.14 -1.23
C HIS A 268 0.76 0.85 -2.04
N THR A 269 0.55 0.99 -3.36
CA THR A 269 0.42 -0.14 -4.27
C THR A 269 1.79 -0.47 -4.87
N THR A 270 2.60 -1.23 -4.13
CA THR A 270 4.00 -1.54 -4.51
C THR A 270 4.12 -2.27 -5.85
N GLN A 271 3.07 -2.97 -6.26
CA GLN A 271 2.98 -3.67 -7.56
C GLN A 271 2.14 -2.89 -8.59
N GLY A 272 1.80 -1.63 -8.29
CA GLY A 272 1.05 -0.77 -9.18
C GLY A 272 -0.43 -1.15 -9.31
N GLY A 273 -0.89 -1.28 -10.54
CA GLY A 273 -2.29 -1.61 -10.89
C GLY A 273 -2.81 -0.76 -12.04
N THR A 274 -4.13 -0.77 -12.21
CA THR A 274 -4.81 -0.10 -13.34
C THR A 274 -4.52 1.40 -13.42
N HIS A 275 -4.44 2.10 -12.27
CA HIS A 275 -4.15 3.53 -12.20
C HIS A 275 -2.71 3.86 -12.63
N GLN A 276 -1.71 3.09 -12.19
CA GLN A 276 -0.32 3.28 -12.60
C GLN A 276 -0.13 2.96 -14.09
N SER A 277 -0.78 1.92 -14.59
CA SER A 277 -0.75 1.56 -16.01
C SER A 277 -1.36 2.67 -16.86
N ALA A 278 -2.50 3.22 -16.44
CA ALA A 278 -3.13 4.37 -17.07
C ALA A 278 -2.21 5.60 -17.06
N PHE A 279 -1.58 5.89 -15.93
CA PHE A 279 -0.62 7.00 -15.84
C PHE A 279 0.53 6.84 -16.85
N LYS A 280 1.18 5.68 -16.89
CA LYS A 280 2.29 5.40 -17.82
C LYS A 280 1.91 5.57 -19.28
N GLU A 281 0.72 5.16 -19.66
CA GLU A 281 0.20 5.29 -21.00
C GLU A 281 -0.09 6.75 -21.34
N HIS A 282 -0.88 7.40 -20.52
CA HIS A 282 -1.42 8.71 -20.84
C HIS A 282 -0.39 9.84 -20.70
N ILE A 283 0.57 9.74 -19.76
CA ILE A 283 1.66 10.75 -19.67
C ILE A 283 2.50 10.75 -20.95
N ALA A 284 2.86 9.58 -21.46
CA ALA A 284 3.64 9.46 -22.68
C ALA A 284 2.85 9.92 -23.91
N ARG A 285 1.55 9.57 -23.99
CA ARG A 285 0.66 10.00 -25.07
C ARG A 285 0.51 11.53 -25.08
N THR A 286 0.20 12.14 -23.96
CA THR A 286 -0.02 13.59 -23.85
C THR A 286 1.23 14.37 -24.21
N ILE A 287 2.40 13.98 -23.72
CA ILE A 287 3.68 14.63 -24.06
C ILE A 287 3.98 14.50 -25.56
N LYS A 288 3.75 13.32 -26.16
CA LYS A 288 3.90 13.11 -27.60
C LYS A 288 2.96 13.99 -28.42
N GLU A 289 1.70 14.08 -28.02
CA GLU A 289 0.68 14.92 -28.69
C GLU A 289 1.04 16.41 -28.57
N PHE A 290 1.48 16.88 -27.38
CA PHE A 290 1.91 18.24 -27.14
C PHE A 290 3.04 18.68 -28.08
N PHE A 291 4.09 17.89 -28.23
CA PHE A 291 5.20 18.21 -29.12
C PHE A 291 4.90 17.97 -30.59
N ASN A 292 3.80 17.29 -30.90
CA ASN A 292 3.42 16.90 -32.27
C ASN A 292 4.58 16.26 -33.06
N LYS A 293 5.34 15.38 -32.42
CA LYS A 293 6.52 14.68 -32.97
C LYS A 293 6.37 13.19 -32.82
N ASN A 294 6.98 12.44 -33.75
CA ASN A 294 7.00 10.98 -33.66
C ASN A 294 8.04 10.52 -32.63
N MET A 295 7.68 10.56 -31.35
CA MET A 295 8.49 10.11 -30.22
C MET A 295 8.07 8.70 -29.78
N ASP A 296 9.03 7.90 -29.37
CA ASP A 296 8.75 6.61 -28.73
C ASP A 296 8.35 6.81 -27.27
N TYR A 297 7.36 6.08 -26.79
CA TYR A 297 6.89 6.18 -25.41
C TYR A 297 7.96 5.78 -24.39
N THR A 298 8.85 4.87 -24.77
CA THR A 298 10.01 4.48 -23.90
C THR A 298 11.00 5.63 -23.75
N ASP A 299 11.25 6.41 -24.81
CA ASP A 299 12.14 7.58 -24.74
C ASP A 299 11.53 8.69 -23.88
N ILE A 300 10.18 8.88 -23.97
CA ILE A 300 9.45 9.85 -23.16
C ILE A 300 9.52 9.49 -21.68
N ARG A 301 9.39 8.20 -21.32
CA ARG A 301 9.43 7.78 -19.92
C ARG A 301 10.83 7.53 -19.37
N ASN A 302 11.86 7.53 -20.21
CA ASN A 302 13.23 7.30 -19.75
C ASN A 302 13.71 8.46 -18.85
N GLY A 303 14.09 8.13 -17.62
CA GLY A 303 14.44 9.09 -16.57
C GLY A 303 13.23 9.65 -15.79
N LEU A 304 12.01 9.22 -16.09
CA LEU A 304 10.81 9.69 -15.40
C LEU A 304 10.75 9.12 -13.97
N VAL A 305 10.62 10.02 -13.00
CA VAL A 305 10.27 9.69 -11.61
C VAL A 305 8.92 10.32 -11.32
N ALA A 306 7.95 9.49 -10.93
CA ALA A 306 6.57 9.94 -10.79
C ALA A 306 5.84 9.30 -9.61
N ALA A 307 4.90 10.05 -9.04
CA ALA A 307 3.94 9.57 -8.05
C ALA A 307 2.51 9.81 -8.56
N ILE A 308 1.64 8.84 -8.29
CA ILE A 308 0.20 8.95 -8.55
C ILE A 308 -0.58 8.45 -7.33
N ALA A 309 -1.53 9.23 -6.87
CA ALA A 309 -2.51 8.85 -5.86
C ALA A 309 -3.92 9.03 -6.42
N VAL A 310 -4.77 8.01 -6.26
CA VAL A 310 -6.18 8.06 -6.66
C VAL A 310 -7.08 7.63 -5.52
N ASN A 311 -8.30 8.18 -5.48
CA ASN A 311 -9.36 7.74 -4.59
C ASN A 311 -10.43 7.01 -5.40
N VAL A 312 -10.57 5.71 -5.16
CA VAL A 312 -11.51 4.82 -5.86
C VAL A 312 -12.62 4.43 -4.87
N GLU A 313 -13.86 4.48 -5.31
CA GLU A 313 -14.99 3.98 -4.52
C GLU A 313 -15.02 2.45 -4.61
N GLU A 314 -15.09 1.78 -3.46
CA GLU A 314 -15.08 0.31 -3.36
C GLU A 314 -13.91 -0.35 -4.13
N PRO A 315 -12.65 -0.02 -3.81
CA PRO A 315 -11.51 -0.52 -4.56
C PRO A 315 -11.36 -2.04 -4.41
N ILE A 316 -11.12 -2.70 -5.54
CA ILE A 316 -10.80 -4.13 -5.61
C ILE A 316 -9.29 -4.27 -5.79
N PHE A 317 -8.65 -4.98 -4.87
CA PHE A 317 -7.23 -5.30 -4.93
C PHE A 317 -7.03 -6.78 -5.30
N GLU A 318 -5.90 -7.12 -5.93
CA GLU A 318 -5.57 -8.51 -6.28
C GLU A 318 -5.27 -9.39 -5.07
N SER A 319 -4.92 -8.79 -3.93
CA SER A 319 -4.62 -9.48 -2.67
C SER A 319 -5.06 -8.69 -1.46
N GLN A 320 -5.18 -9.35 -0.31
CA GLN A 320 -5.51 -8.72 0.97
C GLN A 320 -4.42 -7.74 1.44
N THR A 321 -3.17 -7.90 1.01
CA THR A 321 -2.07 -6.96 1.29
C THR A 321 -2.21 -5.64 0.52
N LYS A 322 -3.17 -5.54 -0.40
CA LYS A 322 -3.55 -4.33 -1.15
C LYS A 322 -2.39 -3.72 -1.97
N THR A 323 -1.47 -4.57 -2.43
CA THR A 323 -0.27 -4.14 -3.16
C THR A 323 -0.52 -3.79 -4.62
N LYS A 324 -1.67 -4.22 -5.19
CA LYS A 324 -2.01 -3.97 -6.60
C LYS A 324 -3.49 -3.71 -6.79
N LEU A 325 -3.83 -2.59 -7.44
CA LEU A 325 -5.22 -2.25 -7.77
C LEU A 325 -5.69 -3.07 -8.98
N GLY A 326 -6.80 -3.81 -8.80
CA GLY A 326 -7.49 -4.56 -9.85
C GLY A 326 -8.74 -3.86 -10.41
N SER A 327 -9.29 -2.84 -9.71
CA SER A 327 -10.49 -2.13 -10.16
C SER A 327 -10.34 -1.59 -11.57
N THR A 328 -11.36 -1.80 -12.40
CA THR A 328 -11.44 -1.24 -13.74
C THR A 328 -12.09 0.14 -13.76
N ASN A 329 -12.97 0.44 -12.80
CA ASN A 329 -13.72 1.69 -12.70
C ASN A 329 -13.38 2.47 -11.42
N MET A 330 -13.58 3.80 -11.46
CA MET A 330 -13.40 4.70 -10.30
C MET A 330 -14.52 4.54 -9.28
N THR A 331 -15.71 4.25 -9.74
CA THR A 331 -16.90 3.96 -8.93
C THR A 331 -17.67 2.79 -9.55
N PRO A 332 -18.46 2.03 -8.79
CA PRO A 332 -19.29 0.96 -9.36
C PRO A 332 -20.17 1.46 -10.51
N GLY A 333 -19.97 0.91 -11.71
CA GLY A 333 -20.69 1.32 -12.93
C GLY A 333 -20.32 2.70 -13.49
N GLY A 334 -19.33 3.38 -12.91
CA GLY A 334 -18.87 4.69 -13.34
C GLY A 334 -17.78 4.68 -14.42
N VAL A 335 -17.09 5.80 -14.55
CA VAL A 335 -15.98 5.98 -15.51
C VAL A 335 -14.83 5.01 -15.19
N THR A 336 -14.17 4.52 -16.23
CA THR A 336 -13.00 3.63 -16.03
C THR A 336 -11.81 4.40 -15.46
N VAL A 337 -10.99 3.72 -14.66
CA VAL A 337 -9.74 4.27 -14.11
C VAL A 337 -8.84 4.79 -15.23
N ASN A 338 -8.74 4.03 -16.34
CA ASN A 338 -7.93 4.44 -17.50
C ASN A 338 -8.43 5.76 -18.09
N LYS A 339 -9.75 5.89 -18.33
CA LYS A 339 -10.32 7.12 -18.88
C LYS A 339 -10.19 8.30 -17.92
N TYR A 340 -10.48 8.09 -16.62
CA TYR A 340 -10.41 9.16 -15.61
C TYR A 340 -9.00 9.73 -15.47
N VAL A 341 -8.01 8.86 -15.32
CA VAL A 341 -6.60 9.24 -15.25
C VAL A 341 -6.15 9.90 -16.57
N GLY A 342 -6.58 9.33 -17.70
CA GLY A 342 -6.23 9.85 -19.02
C GLY A 342 -6.79 11.24 -19.30
N ASP A 343 -8.05 11.48 -19.01
CA ASP A 343 -8.70 12.78 -19.21
C ASP A 343 -8.03 13.85 -18.32
N PHE A 344 -7.72 13.52 -17.05
CA PHE A 344 -7.00 14.41 -16.15
C PHE A 344 -5.60 14.77 -16.66
N ILE A 345 -4.80 13.76 -17.02
CA ILE A 345 -3.44 13.98 -17.53
C ILE A 345 -3.47 14.80 -18.81
N LYS A 346 -4.36 14.47 -19.74
CA LYS A 346 -4.48 15.17 -21.00
C LYS A 346 -4.79 16.65 -20.78
N LEU A 347 -5.69 16.97 -19.87
CA LEU A 347 -6.07 18.36 -19.61
C LEU A 347 -4.97 19.10 -18.83
N GLU A 348 -4.55 18.56 -17.70
CA GLU A 348 -3.72 19.29 -16.75
C GLU A 348 -2.25 19.35 -17.18
N VAL A 349 -1.70 18.25 -17.73
CA VAL A 349 -0.31 18.23 -18.21
C VAL A 349 -0.16 19.08 -19.49
N ASP A 350 -1.11 19.01 -20.41
CA ASP A 350 -1.09 19.86 -21.62
C ASP A 350 -1.15 21.34 -21.24
N ASN A 351 -2.09 21.72 -20.36
CA ASN A 351 -2.19 23.09 -19.84
C ASN A 351 -0.91 23.54 -19.12
N PHE A 352 -0.30 22.64 -18.33
CA PHE A 352 0.94 22.94 -17.63
C PHE A 352 2.09 23.21 -18.60
N LEU A 353 2.28 22.37 -19.61
CA LEU A 353 3.35 22.52 -20.59
C LEU A 353 3.19 23.78 -21.43
N HIS A 354 1.96 24.18 -21.79
CA HIS A 354 1.71 25.44 -22.46
C HIS A 354 2.05 26.68 -21.62
N LYS A 355 1.89 26.59 -20.30
CA LYS A 355 2.20 27.70 -19.37
C LYS A 355 3.68 27.73 -18.95
N ASN A 356 4.41 26.65 -19.10
CA ASN A 356 5.80 26.47 -18.63
C ASN A 356 6.69 26.02 -19.79
N ALA A 357 6.92 26.90 -20.74
CA ALA A 357 7.67 26.61 -21.97
C ALA A 357 9.13 26.19 -21.68
N ASP A 358 9.75 26.71 -20.62
CA ASP A 358 11.07 26.35 -20.15
C ASP A 358 11.14 24.87 -19.72
N VAL A 359 10.15 24.41 -18.96
CA VAL A 359 10.03 22.99 -18.58
C VAL A 359 9.82 22.11 -19.81
N ALA A 360 8.95 22.53 -20.73
CA ALA A 360 8.69 21.79 -21.97
C ALA A 360 9.96 21.66 -22.82
N GLU A 361 10.79 22.71 -22.91
CA GLU A 361 12.06 22.68 -23.65
C GLU A 361 13.04 21.66 -23.02
N VAL A 362 13.26 21.71 -21.71
CA VAL A 362 14.13 20.76 -21.01
C VAL A 362 13.64 19.33 -21.18
N MET A 363 12.32 19.10 -21.06
CA MET A 363 11.71 17.80 -21.28
C MET A 363 11.93 17.29 -22.70
N GLN A 364 11.79 18.15 -23.72
CA GLN A 364 12.04 17.78 -25.10
C GLN A 364 13.50 17.39 -25.35
N GLN A 365 14.44 18.16 -24.77
CA GLN A 365 15.88 17.86 -24.87
C GLN A 365 16.17 16.47 -24.26
N LYS A 366 15.68 16.18 -23.07
CA LYS A 366 15.84 14.88 -22.43
C LYS A 366 15.29 13.74 -23.28
N ILE A 367 14.12 13.88 -23.88
CA ILE A 367 13.53 12.85 -24.75
C ILE A 367 14.40 12.61 -25.99
N GLN A 368 14.93 13.68 -26.61
CA GLN A 368 15.84 13.56 -27.76
C GLN A 368 17.16 12.90 -27.40
N GLU A 369 17.70 13.16 -26.21
CA GLU A 369 18.90 12.45 -25.70
C GLU A 369 18.61 10.97 -25.52
N SER A 370 17.48 10.62 -24.88
CA SER A 370 17.05 9.24 -24.69
C SER A 370 16.87 8.47 -26.00
N GLU A 371 16.32 9.13 -27.04
CA GLU A 371 16.22 8.57 -28.39
C GLU A 371 17.57 8.27 -28.99
N LYS A 372 18.54 9.20 -28.87
CA LYS A 372 19.91 9.01 -29.38
C LYS A 372 20.60 7.84 -28.67
N GLU A 373 20.51 7.77 -27.34
CA GLU A 373 21.08 6.69 -26.55
C GLU A 373 20.50 5.32 -26.94
N ARG A 374 19.16 5.23 -27.03
CA ARG A 374 18.48 3.99 -27.45
C ARG A 374 18.92 3.53 -28.84
N LYS A 375 19.02 4.44 -29.80
CA LYS A 375 19.50 4.14 -31.16
C LYS A 375 20.95 3.70 -31.17
N ALA A 376 21.82 4.32 -30.37
CA ALA A 376 23.22 3.93 -30.24
C ALA A 376 23.38 2.51 -29.68
N ILE A 377 22.65 2.19 -28.58
CA ILE A 377 22.64 0.86 -27.96
C ILE A 377 22.12 -0.20 -28.95
N ALA A 378 21.04 0.08 -29.67
CA ALA A 378 20.50 -0.82 -30.70
C ALA A 378 21.50 -1.08 -31.83
N GLY A 379 22.26 -0.05 -32.27
CA GLY A 379 23.32 -0.17 -33.24
C GLY A 379 24.44 -1.07 -32.78
N VAL A 380 24.93 -0.90 -31.55
CA VAL A 380 25.99 -1.75 -30.97
C VAL A 380 25.52 -3.21 -30.85
N THR A 381 24.26 -3.41 -30.37
CA THR A 381 23.67 -4.76 -30.25
C THR A 381 23.55 -5.46 -31.61
N LYS A 382 23.15 -4.73 -32.66
CA LYS A 382 23.09 -5.26 -34.04
C LYS A 382 24.46 -5.70 -34.55
N LEU A 383 25.49 -4.85 -34.39
CA LEU A 383 26.86 -5.16 -34.78
C LEU A 383 27.41 -6.37 -34.03
N ALA A 384 27.13 -6.47 -32.72
CA ALA A 384 27.56 -7.63 -31.92
C ALA A 384 26.89 -8.93 -32.40
N ARG A 385 25.59 -8.90 -32.73
CA ARG A 385 24.86 -10.05 -33.30
C ARG A 385 25.40 -10.44 -34.68
N GLU A 386 25.71 -9.49 -35.54
CA GLU A 386 26.31 -9.75 -36.85
C GLU A 386 27.70 -10.38 -36.74
N ARG A 387 28.54 -9.89 -35.83
CA ARG A 387 29.87 -10.48 -35.54
C ARG A 387 29.74 -11.91 -35.01
N ALA A 388 28.80 -12.15 -34.07
CA ALA A 388 28.56 -13.49 -33.54
C ALA A 388 28.03 -14.48 -34.61
N LYS A 389 27.18 -14.02 -35.55
CA LYS A 389 26.76 -14.82 -36.70
C LYS A 389 27.92 -15.16 -37.65
N LYS A 390 28.81 -14.18 -37.95
CA LYS A 390 30.01 -14.41 -38.79
C LYS A 390 30.98 -15.39 -38.12
N ALA A 391 31.20 -15.27 -36.82
CA ALA A 391 32.05 -16.19 -36.06
C ALA A 391 31.46 -17.63 -36.04
N LYS A 392 30.14 -17.80 -35.91
CA LYS A 392 29.51 -19.13 -36.02
C LYS A 392 29.61 -19.75 -37.42
N LEU A 393 29.54 -18.93 -38.48
CA LEU A 393 29.71 -19.39 -39.84
C LEU A 393 31.19 -19.81 -40.12
N HIS A 394 32.15 -19.14 -39.55
CA HIS A 394 33.59 -19.46 -39.68
C HIS A 394 33.91 -20.78 -38.96
N ASN A 395 33.37 -21.01 -37.77
CA ASN A 395 33.54 -22.26 -37.04
C ASN A 395 32.86 -23.47 -37.70
N ARG A 396 31.83 -23.29 -38.54
CA ARG A 396 31.22 -24.37 -39.32
C ARG A 396 32.06 -24.78 -40.51
N LYS A 397 32.81 -23.84 -41.14
CA LYS A 397 33.72 -24.14 -42.26
C LYS A 397 35.04 -24.83 -41.85
N LEU A 398 35.33 -24.88 -40.56
CA LEU A 398 36.51 -25.58 -40.01
C LEU A 398 36.19 -27.01 -39.52
N ARG A 399 35.00 -27.54 -39.78
CA ARG A 399 34.57 -28.88 -39.37
C ARG A 399 34.27 -29.83 -40.53
N ASP A 400 34.53 -29.41 -41.80
CA ASP A 400 34.50 -30.28 -43.00
C ASP A 400 35.90 -30.59 -43.49
#